data_b0f8682b2adae627ccc3a0d4f3413d65
#
_entry.id   b0f8682b2adae627ccc3a0d4f3413d65
#
_cell.length_a   1.000
_cell.length_b   1.000
_cell.length_c   1.000
_cell.angle_alpha   90.00
_cell.angle_beta   90.00
_cell.angle_gamma   90.00
#
_symmetry.space_group_name_H-M   'P 1'
#
loop_
_entity.id
_entity.type
_entity.pdbx_description
1 polymer ?
#
loop_
_entity_poly.entity_id
_entity_poly.type
_entity_poly.pdbx_seq_one_letter_code
_entity_poly.pdbx_strand_id
1 'polypeptide(L)'
;MRGVESHGISNGLRLYLNRYDSGENNPTPNIKIVKESPTTAKIDGDGALGTETGPLAMEMAIEKAKKYGMGSVSVFNTGHLAGCGFYPLQAVEEDMIGHCFTGSPAKQTLPTWGSEPILGTNPVAWAAPADEMPPFLFDIATSQVAGNKIELTRRTGAKLLPSWIADEDGEPIMEEIETPDKGQYHLLPFGGTRENGSHKGFGLGFVGEMMTNILSGAGPAIFNDHQGSDFFVAYSIDAFTDVGKFKTDMDALLRRIIESKPATGYERVVYAGYLENEEYVKRSKDGIPYHIEVIEWFEDYCKKNKIDCDIR
;
A
#
# COMPACT_ATOMS: atom_id res chain seq x y z
N MET A 1 3.56 13.03 4.59
CA MET A 1 3.96 13.93 3.51
C MET A 1 2.97 13.89 2.34
N ARG A 2 2.65 12.75 1.75
CA ARG A 2 1.83 12.64 0.53
C ARG A 2 0.30 12.72 0.75
N GLY A 3 -0.19 13.03 1.94
CA GLY A 3 -1.62 13.20 2.23
C GLY A 3 -2.43 11.92 2.42
N VAL A 4 -1.81 10.75 2.43
CA VAL A 4 -2.50 9.45 2.61
C VAL A 4 -2.75 9.20 4.10
N GLU A 5 -3.84 9.74 4.63
CA GLU A 5 -4.15 9.74 6.07
C GLU A 5 -4.41 8.34 6.64
N SER A 6 -4.93 7.42 5.82
CA SER A 6 -5.21 6.04 6.24
C SER A 6 -3.94 5.25 6.60
N HIS A 7 -2.77 5.63 6.07
CA HIS A 7 -1.48 4.96 6.26
C HIS A 7 -0.40 5.85 6.86
N GLY A 8 -0.77 7.03 7.37
CA GLY A 8 0.14 7.97 7.99
C GLY A 8 0.49 7.59 9.43
N ILE A 9 1.47 8.32 9.97
CA ILE A 9 1.98 8.14 11.34
C ILE A 9 0.88 8.29 12.40
N SER A 10 -0.15 9.10 12.14
CA SER A 10 -1.29 9.32 13.04
C SER A 10 -2.04 8.04 13.44
N ASN A 11 -2.07 7.04 12.55
CA ASN A 11 -2.66 5.73 12.82
C ASN A 11 -1.61 4.63 12.93
N GLY A 12 -0.62 4.65 12.02
CA GLY A 12 0.37 3.58 11.89
C GLY A 12 1.25 3.44 13.12
N LEU A 13 1.73 4.54 13.68
CA LEU A 13 2.65 4.46 14.83
C LEU A 13 1.99 3.83 16.06
N ARG A 14 0.73 4.18 16.38
CA ARG A 14 -0.02 3.54 17.47
C ARG A 14 -0.14 2.03 17.27
N LEU A 15 -0.44 1.62 16.05
CA LEU A 15 -0.54 0.21 15.70
C LEU A 15 0.80 -0.50 15.88
N TYR A 16 1.88 0.08 15.40
CA TYR A 16 3.22 -0.53 15.44
C TYR A 16 3.77 -0.63 16.85
N LEU A 17 3.58 0.40 17.68
CA LEU A 17 3.96 0.34 19.08
C LEU A 17 3.20 -0.76 19.82
N ASN A 18 1.89 -0.88 19.61
CA ASN A 18 1.10 -1.97 20.19
C ASN A 18 1.58 -3.35 19.73
N ARG A 19 1.99 -3.51 18.46
CA ARG A 19 2.53 -4.78 17.95
C ARG A 19 3.89 -5.14 18.53
N TYR A 20 4.73 -4.15 18.81
CA TYR A 20 5.96 -4.37 19.55
C TYR A 20 5.69 -4.75 21.01
N ASP A 21 4.78 -4.05 21.67
CA ASP A 21 4.41 -4.31 23.06
C ASP A 21 3.75 -5.69 23.24
N SER A 22 2.99 -6.16 22.25
CA SER A 22 2.36 -7.48 22.26
C SER A 22 3.30 -8.61 21.83
N GLY A 23 4.47 -8.29 21.27
CA GLY A 23 5.38 -9.27 20.67
C GLY A 23 4.95 -9.79 19.30
N GLU A 24 3.93 -9.19 18.68
CA GLU A 24 3.52 -9.53 17.31
C GLU A 24 4.62 -9.20 16.29
N ASN A 25 5.33 -8.09 16.49
CA ASN A 25 6.52 -7.76 15.72
C ASN A 25 7.78 -7.85 16.57
N ASN A 26 8.86 -8.34 15.97
CA ASN A 26 10.17 -8.45 16.60
C ASN A 26 10.89 -7.07 16.56
N PRO A 27 11.18 -6.44 17.71
CA PRO A 27 11.87 -5.14 17.74
C PRO A 27 13.39 -5.22 17.47
N THR A 28 13.96 -6.43 17.41
CA THR A 28 15.39 -6.66 17.16
C THR A 28 15.57 -7.80 16.16
N PRO A 29 15.02 -7.66 14.92
CA PRO A 29 14.98 -8.75 13.97
C PRO A 29 16.38 -9.10 13.42
N ASN A 30 16.59 -10.37 13.15
CA ASN A 30 17.75 -10.88 12.45
C ASN A 30 17.39 -11.20 11.00
N ILE A 31 17.17 -10.17 10.21
CA ILE A 31 16.77 -10.27 8.80
C ILE A 31 17.83 -11.04 8.00
N LYS A 32 17.41 -12.05 7.22
CA LYS A 32 18.32 -12.95 6.49
C LYS A 32 17.90 -13.14 5.04
N ILE A 33 18.88 -13.10 4.15
CA ILE A 33 18.71 -13.60 2.78
C ILE A 33 18.80 -15.13 2.84
N VAL A 34 17.67 -15.81 2.57
CA VAL A 34 17.59 -17.28 2.66
C VAL A 34 17.73 -17.97 1.30
N LYS A 35 17.57 -17.21 0.21
CA LYS A 35 17.82 -17.69 -1.15
C LYS A 35 18.17 -16.51 -2.05
N GLU A 36 19.10 -16.70 -2.96
CA GLU A 36 19.52 -15.66 -3.89
C GLU A 36 19.94 -16.25 -5.25
N SER A 37 19.65 -15.50 -6.31
CA SER A 37 20.11 -15.73 -7.66
C SER A 37 20.53 -14.38 -8.29
N PRO A 38 21.07 -14.33 -9.50
CA PRO A 38 21.41 -13.07 -10.15
C PRO A 38 20.28 -12.04 -10.14
N THR A 39 19.05 -12.43 -10.45
CA THR A 39 17.89 -11.51 -10.60
C THR A 39 16.86 -11.62 -9.49
N THR A 40 16.98 -12.58 -8.57
CA THR A 40 15.99 -12.78 -7.51
C THR A 40 16.64 -12.91 -6.14
N ALA A 41 15.89 -12.57 -5.08
CA ALA A 41 16.25 -12.94 -3.72
C ALA A 41 14.98 -13.28 -2.90
N LYS A 42 15.19 -14.04 -1.81
CA LYS A 42 14.17 -14.31 -0.80
C LYS A 42 14.72 -13.95 0.58
N ILE A 43 13.97 -13.15 1.32
CA ILE A 43 14.34 -12.63 2.64
C ILE A 43 13.37 -13.19 3.69
N ASP A 44 13.92 -13.68 4.79
CA ASP A 44 13.19 -13.89 6.05
C ASP A 44 13.29 -12.61 6.87
N GLY A 45 12.15 -11.97 7.13
CA GLY A 45 12.07 -10.73 7.90
C GLY A 45 12.18 -10.93 9.41
N ASP A 46 12.15 -12.16 9.91
CA ASP A 46 12.23 -12.48 11.36
C ASP A 46 11.23 -11.70 12.21
N GLY A 47 10.04 -11.47 11.69
CA GLY A 47 8.99 -10.71 12.38
C GLY A 47 9.19 -9.18 12.42
N ALA A 48 10.14 -8.63 11.68
CA ALA A 48 10.34 -7.18 11.54
C ALA A 48 9.09 -6.48 11.02
N LEU A 49 8.95 -5.19 11.28
CA LEU A 49 7.99 -4.37 10.54
C LEU A 49 8.35 -4.32 9.05
N GLY A 50 7.34 -4.30 8.19
CA GLY A 50 7.55 -4.15 6.74
C GLY A 50 8.27 -2.86 6.36
N THR A 51 8.20 -1.83 7.20
CA THR A 51 8.95 -0.57 7.04
C THR A 51 10.47 -0.73 7.23
N GLU A 52 10.93 -1.85 7.79
CA GLU A 52 12.34 -2.21 7.90
C GLU A 52 12.78 -3.11 6.74
N THR A 53 11.99 -4.12 6.41
CA THR A 53 12.31 -5.09 5.36
C THR A 53 12.09 -4.55 3.95
N GLY A 54 11.08 -3.69 3.76
CA GLY A 54 10.69 -3.17 2.45
C GLY A 54 11.77 -2.32 1.76
N PRO A 55 12.38 -1.32 2.42
CA PRO A 55 13.48 -0.56 1.84
C PRO A 55 14.66 -1.44 1.44
N LEU A 56 15.07 -2.37 2.30
CA LEU A 56 16.14 -3.33 2.03
C LEU A 56 15.84 -4.21 0.80
N ALA A 57 14.61 -4.69 0.70
CA ALA A 57 14.19 -5.55 -0.40
C ALA A 57 14.12 -4.78 -1.73
N MET A 58 13.60 -3.55 -1.72
CA MET A 58 13.54 -2.71 -2.92
C MET A 58 14.94 -2.27 -3.38
N GLU A 59 15.83 -1.88 -2.46
CA GLU A 59 17.22 -1.57 -2.77
C GLU A 59 17.93 -2.77 -3.44
N MET A 60 17.75 -3.96 -2.87
CA MET A 60 18.29 -5.18 -3.47
C MET A 60 17.72 -5.47 -4.86
N ALA A 61 16.41 -5.24 -5.08
CA ALA A 61 15.79 -5.38 -6.40
C ALA A 61 16.40 -4.39 -7.41
N ILE A 62 16.60 -3.13 -7.01
CA ILE A 62 17.24 -2.08 -7.81
C ILE A 62 18.68 -2.47 -8.18
N GLU A 63 19.48 -2.92 -7.22
CA GLU A 63 20.86 -3.32 -7.46
C GLU A 63 20.98 -4.51 -8.43
N LYS A 64 20.03 -5.45 -8.37
CA LYS A 64 19.91 -6.55 -9.34
C LYS A 64 19.49 -6.02 -10.72
N ALA A 65 18.54 -5.08 -10.77
CA ALA A 65 18.08 -4.48 -12.02
C ALA A 65 19.19 -3.70 -12.73
N LYS A 66 20.01 -2.96 -12.01
CA LYS A 66 21.20 -2.28 -12.56
C LYS A 66 22.15 -3.24 -13.30
N LYS A 67 22.29 -4.46 -12.80
CA LYS A 67 23.23 -5.46 -13.37
C LYS A 67 22.62 -6.32 -14.46
N TYR A 68 21.34 -6.63 -14.35
CA TYR A 68 20.72 -7.69 -15.16
C TYR A 68 19.44 -7.23 -15.90
N GLY A 69 19.12 -5.94 -15.81
CA GLY A 69 17.92 -5.35 -16.43
C GLY A 69 16.65 -5.48 -15.61
N MET A 70 16.62 -6.40 -14.64
CA MET A 70 15.47 -6.66 -13.79
C MET A 70 15.93 -7.31 -12.48
N GLY A 71 15.30 -6.91 -11.38
CA GLY A 71 15.51 -7.55 -10.08
C GLY A 71 14.20 -7.74 -9.33
N SER A 72 14.06 -8.84 -8.60
CA SER A 72 12.89 -9.08 -7.75
C SER A 72 13.27 -9.72 -6.43
N VAL A 73 12.55 -9.33 -5.36
CA VAL A 73 12.80 -9.80 -4.00
C VAL A 73 11.49 -10.15 -3.34
N SER A 74 11.40 -11.38 -2.85
CA SER A 74 10.30 -11.86 -2.03
C SER A 74 10.69 -11.77 -0.56
N VAL A 75 9.83 -11.22 0.29
CA VAL A 75 10.01 -11.16 1.73
C VAL A 75 8.87 -11.94 2.38
N PHE A 76 9.16 -12.76 3.37
CA PHE A 76 8.16 -13.43 4.22
C PHE A 76 8.47 -13.19 5.69
N ASN A 77 7.54 -13.54 6.57
CA ASN A 77 7.67 -13.33 8.01
C ASN A 77 7.98 -11.84 8.31
N THR A 78 7.14 -10.95 7.77
CA THR A 78 7.28 -9.49 7.88
C THR A 78 5.95 -8.84 8.23
N GLY A 79 6.01 -7.72 8.93
CA GLY A 79 4.86 -6.94 9.34
C GLY A 79 4.35 -6.00 8.24
N HIS A 80 3.47 -5.09 8.63
CA HIS A 80 2.79 -4.15 7.74
C HIS A 80 3.75 -3.14 7.09
N LEU A 81 3.61 -2.93 5.76
CA LEU A 81 4.46 -2.05 4.94
C LEU A 81 4.16 -0.54 5.05
N ALA A 82 3.12 -0.13 5.75
CA ALA A 82 2.55 1.22 5.67
C ALA A 82 2.04 1.53 4.24
N GLY A 83 2.42 2.64 3.62
CA GLY A 83 2.02 2.98 2.24
C GLY A 83 2.89 2.26 1.21
N CYS A 84 2.28 1.39 0.40
CA CYS A 84 3.00 0.57 -0.56
C CYS A 84 3.71 1.39 -1.64
N GLY A 85 3.16 2.54 -2.00
CA GLY A 85 3.75 3.44 -3.02
C GLY A 85 5.11 4.02 -2.67
N PHE A 86 5.52 3.96 -1.40
CA PHE A 86 6.85 4.42 -0.98
C PHE A 86 7.98 3.63 -1.64
N TYR A 87 7.81 2.32 -1.77
CA TYR A 87 8.87 1.42 -2.25
C TYR A 87 9.12 1.55 -3.76
N PRO A 88 8.11 1.50 -4.65
CA PRO A 88 8.32 1.73 -6.07
C PRO A 88 8.94 3.09 -6.40
N LEU A 89 8.69 4.12 -5.58
CA LEU A 89 9.32 5.43 -5.77
C LEU A 89 10.83 5.40 -5.59
N GLN A 90 11.39 4.49 -4.79
CA GLN A 90 12.84 4.31 -4.69
C GLN A 90 13.45 3.87 -6.03
N ALA A 91 12.74 3.03 -6.80
CA ALA A 91 13.19 2.66 -8.14
C ALA A 91 13.09 3.84 -9.13
N VAL A 92 12.08 4.70 -8.97
CA VAL A 92 11.94 5.91 -9.78
C VAL A 92 13.11 6.88 -9.58
N GLU A 93 13.67 6.99 -8.37
CA GLU A 93 14.85 7.80 -8.07
C GLU A 93 16.11 7.32 -8.83
N GLU A 94 16.11 6.07 -9.31
CA GLU A 94 17.16 5.43 -10.09
C GLU A 94 16.79 5.26 -11.58
N ASP A 95 15.83 6.06 -12.07
CA ASP A 95 15.30 5.99 -13.43
C ASP A 95 14.80 4.58 -13.84
N MET A 96 14.13 3.89 -12.90
CA MET A 96 13.54 2.56 -13.10
C MET A 96 12.04 2.56 -12.89
N ILE A 97 11.36 1.57 -13.44
CA ILE A 97 9.99 1.25 -13.03
C ILE A 97 10.07 0.37 -11.79
N GLY A 98 9.36 0.78 -10.73
CA GLY A 98 9.23 -0.02 -9.52
C GLY A 98 7.83 -0.59 -9.34
N HIS A 99 7.74 -1.76 -8.68
CA HIS A 99 6.47 -2.25 -8.26
C HIS A 99 6.55 -3.10 -6.99
N CYS A 100 5.49 -3.12 -6.19
CA CYS A 100 5.38 -4.05 -5.08
C CYS A 100 3.96 -4.58 -4.91
N PHE A 101 3.88 -5.78 -4.32
CA PHE A 101 2.68 -6.38 -3.75
C PHE A 101 2.91 -6.62 -2.26
N THR A 102 1.84 -6.52 -1.47
CA THR A 102 1.86 -7.03 -0.10
C THR A 102 0.69 -7.99 0.13
N GLY A 103 0.97 -9.10 0.78
CA GLY A 103 0.00 -10.13 1.17
C GLY A 103 -0.32 -10.02 2.65
N SER A 104 -1.55 -9.60 2.95
CA SER A 104 -2.00 -9.43 4.33
C SER A 104 -2.48 -10.75 4.92
N PRO A 105 -2.16 -11.07 6.19
CA PRO A 105 -2.75 -12.20 6.88
C PRO A 105 -4.22 -11.96 7.26
N ALA A 106 -4.71 -10.73 7.17
CA ALA A 106 -6.08 -10.38 7.53
C ALA A 106 -7.08 -10.92 6.50
N LYS A 107 -8.14 -11.56 6.99
CA LYS A 107 -9.24 -12.11 6.19
C LYS A 107 -10.38 -11.10 6.23
N GLN A 108 -10.48 -10.22 5.23
CA GLN A 108 -11.41 -9.09 5.25
C GLN A 108 -12.22 -8.95 3.97
N THR A 109 -11.68 -9.41 2.83
CA THR A 109 -12.25 -9.18 1.49
C THR A 109 -12.96 -10.44 0.99
N LEU A 110 -14.22 -10.29 0.63
CA LEU A 110 -15.03 -11.36 0.07
C LEU A 110 -14.57 -11.74 -1.34
N PRO A 111 -14.62 -13.01 -1.74
CA PRO A 111 -14.64 -13.37 -3.13
C PRO A 111 -15.96 -12.91 -3.78
N THR A 112 -15.95 -12.71 -5.10
CA THR A 112 -17.19 -12.38 -5.83
C THR A 112 -18.24 -13.47 -5.60
N TRP A 113 -19.43 -13.06 -5.13
CA TRP A 113 -20.54 -13.93 -4.72
C TRP A 113 -20.29 -14.80 -3.48
N GLY A 114 -19.23 -14.53 -2.73
CA GLY A 114 -18.98 -15.21 -1.48
C GLY A 114 -19.47 -14.43 -0.27
N SER A 115 -19.74 -15.13 0.82
CA SER A 115 -20.10 -14.56 2.13
C SER A 115 -19.01 -14.78 3.19
N GLU A 116 -17.93 -15.48 2.84
CA GLU A 116 -16.78 -15.71 3.72
C GLU A 116 -15.55 -14.95 3.20
N PRO A 117 -14.93 -14.08 4.02
CA PRO A 117 -13.74 -13.34 3.59
C PRO A 117 -12.52 -14.26 3.49
N ILE A 118 -11.84 -14.22 2.34
CA ILE A 118 -10.73 -15.11 2.00
C ILE A 118 -9.40 -14.37 1.94
N LEU A 119 -9.38 -13.14 1.43
CA LEU A 119 -8.16 -12.35 1.26
C LEU A 119 -8.13 -11.16 2.20
N GLY A 120 -6.95 -10.62 2.42
CA GLY A 120 -6.77 -9.28 2.94
C GLY A 120 -7.10 -8.21 1.89
N THR A 121 -6.67 -6.99 2.16
CA THR A 121 -6.78 -5.89 1.19
C THR A 121 -5.71 -5.95 0.10
N ASN A 122 -4.71 -6.79 0.28
CA ASN A 122 -3.61 -7.16 -0.63
C ASN A 122 -3.23 -6.03 -1.61
N PRO A 123 -2.69 -4.90 -1.10
CA PRO A 123 -2.40 -3.75 -1.92
C PRO A 123 -1.31 -4.02 -2.95
N VAL A 124 -1.40 -3.24 -4.05
CA VAL A 124 -0.43 -3.23 -5.14
C VAL A 124 0.00 -1.80 -5.42
N ALA A 125 1.29 -1.60 -5.72
CA ALA A 125 1.78 -0.30 -6.11
C ALA A 125 2.75 -0.39 -7.29
N TRP A 126 2.64 0.60 -8.20
CA TRP A 126 3.51 0.79 -9.35
C TRP A 126 3.94 2.24 -9.44
N ALA A 127 5.20 2.47 -9.76
CA ALA A 127 5.69 3.82 -10.06
C ALA A 127 6.60 3.80 -11.30
N ALA A 128 6.55 4.88 -12.05
CA ALA A 128 7.38 5.08 -13.23
C ALA A 128 7.85 6.54 -13.29
N PRO A 129 9.11 6.79 -13.69
CA PRO A 129 9.64 8.15 -13.81
C PRO A 129 9.04 8.88 -15.02
N ALA A 130 9.00 10.20 -14.91
CA ALA A 130 8.76 11.16 -15.97
C ALA A 130 9.89 12.20 -15.94
N ASP A 131 9.95 13.14 -16.87
CA ASP A 131 11.01 14.15 -16.92
C ASP A 131 10.61 15.41 -16.14
N GLU A 132 9.66 16.19 -16.68
CA GLU A 132 9.15 17.41 -16.04
C GLU A 132 7.89 17.18 -15.19
N MET A 133 7.11 16.16 -15.56
CA MET A 133 5.89 15.81 -14.83
C MET A 133 6.23 15.04 -13.57
N PRO A 134 5.44 15.17 -12.48
CA PRO A 134 5.54 14.30 -11.35
C PRO A 134 5.45 12.82 -11.77
N PRO A 135 6.20 11.92 -11.13
CA PRO A 135 6.17 10.50 -11.48
C PRO A 135 4.76 9.92 -11.38
N PHE A 136 4.43 8.99 -12.27
CA PHE A 136 3.25 8.17 -12.12
C PHE A 136 3.41 7.30 -10.86
N LEU A 137 2.42 7.32 -9.98
CA LEU A 137 2.37 6.46 -8.80
C LEU A 137 0.96 5.93 -8.60
N PHE A 138 0.80 4.64 -8.83
CA PHE A 138 -0.44 3.92 -8.59
C PHE A 138 -0.27 3.04 -7.35
N ASP A 139 -1.01 3.34 -6.28
CA ASP A 139 -0.97 2.62 -5.00
C ASP A 139 -2.40 2.39 -4.52
N ILE A 140 -2.87 1.16 -4.58
CA ILE A 140 -4.25 0.81 -4.26
C ILE A 140 -4.36 -0.45 -3.40
N ALA A 141 -5.36 -0.48 -2.52
CA ALA A 141 -5.90 -1.74 -2.01
C ALA A 141 -6.65 -2.47 -3.14
N THR A 142 -6.67 -3.81 -3.13
CA THR A 142 -7.48 -4.60 -4.06
C THR A 142 -8.92 -4.82 -3.57
N SER A 143 -9.23 -4.36 -2.37
CA SER A 143 -10.60 -4.14 -1.88
C SER A 143 -11.15 -2.81 -2.41
N GLN A 144 -12.47 -2.65 -2.40
CA GLN A 144 -13.15 -1.43 -2.84
C GLN A 144 -12.70 -0.21 -2.04
N VAL A 145 -12.38 -0.41 -0.78
CA VAL A 145 -11.88 0.60 0.13
C VAL A 145 -10.89 -0.03 1.11
N ALA A 146 -9.90 0.74 1.57
CA ALA A 146 -9.00 0.30 2.63
C ALA A 146 -9.72 0.19 3.98
N GLY A 147 -9.43 -0.85 4.77
CA GLY A 147 -10.03 -1.02 6.09
C GLY A 147 -9.85 0.19 7.02
N ASN A 148 -8.69 0.84 6.98
CA ASN A 148 -8.44 2.07 7.75
C ASN A 148 -9.33 3.25 7.34
N LYS A 149 -9.87 3.25 6.12
CA LYS A 149 -10.83 4.28 5.69
C LYS A 149 -12.20 4.08 6.36
N ILE A 150 -12.62 2.83 6.57
CA ILE A 150 -13.81 2.49 7.37
C ILE A 150 -13.63 2.98 8.83
N GLU A 151 -12.44 2.77 9.42
CA GLU A 151 -12.18 3.28 10.77
C GLU A 151 -12.14 4.82 10.84
N LEU A 152 -11.72 5.48 9.78
CA LEU A 152 -11.78 6.94 9.69
C LEU A 152 -13.23 7.45 9.67
N THR A 153 -14.11 6.83 8.87
CA THR A 153 -15.54 7.21 8.86
C THR A 153 -16.18 7.03 10.22
N ARG A 154 -15.87 5.93 10.92
CA ARG A 154 -16.31 5.69 12.31
C ARG A 154 -15.93 6.82 13.26
N ARG A 155 -14.70 7.32 13.18
CA ARG A 155 -14.20 8.39 14.07
C ARG A 155 -14.74 9.76 13.70
N THR A 156 -14.98 10.01 12.42
CA THR A 156 -15.44 11.32 11.92
C THR A 156 -16.96 11.44 11.87
N GLY A 157 -17.71 10.34 12.05
CA GLY A 157 -19.14 10.31 11.87
C GLY A 157 -19.58 10.44 10.40
N ALA A 158 -18.66 10.25 9.45
CA ALA A 158 -19.00 10.22 8.03
C ALA A 158 -19.68 8.90 7.67
N LYS A 159 -20.60 8.94 6.71
CA LYS A 159 -21.25 7.72 6.20
C LYS A 159 -20.36 6.94 5.27
N LEU A 160 -20.55 5.62 5.23
CA LEU A 160 -20.00 4.75 4.21
C LEU A 160 -20.77 4.96 2.91
N LEU A 161 -20.03 4.96 1.80
CA LEU A 161 -20.62 5.07 0.47
C LEU A 161 -21.11 3.71 -0.04
N PRO A 162 -22.07 3.71 -0.98
CA PRO A 162 -22.57 2.49 -1.60
C PRO A 162 -21.46 1.58 -2.15
N SER A 163 -21.65 0.28 -2.03
CA SER A 163 -20.73 -0.77 -2.54
C SER A 163 -19.34 -0.83 -1.89
N TRP A 164 -19.10 -0.16 -0.76
CA TRP A 164 -17.83 -0.28 -0.03
C TRP A 164 -17.72 -1.60 0.73
N ILE A 165 -18.84 -2.04 1.29
CA ILE A 165 -18.93 -3.21 2.14
C ILE A 165 -20.13 -4.08 1.76
N ALA A 166 -20.11 -5.31 2.25
CA ALA A 166 -21.26 -6.20 2.31
C ALA A 166 -21.64 -6.44 3.77
N ASP A 167 -22.85 -6.90 4.02
CA ASP A 167 -23.30 -7.40 5.32
C ASP A 167 -22.67 -8.78 5.66
N GLU A 168 -23.11 -9.37 6.77
CA GLU A 168 -22.62 -10.65 7.28
C GLU A 168 -22.97 -11.83 6.35
N ASP A 169 -24.01 -11.70 5.52
CA ASP A 169 -24.44 -12.71 4.55
C ASP A 169 -23.75 -12.53 3.17
N GLY A 170 -22.94 -11.46 3.02
CA GLY A 170 -22.20 -11.16 1.79
C GLY A 170 -23.01 -10.33 0.78
N GLU A 171 -24.18 -9.82 1.14
CA GLU A 171 -24.97 -8.96 0.27
C GLU A 171 -24.40 -7.53 0.25
N PRO A 172 -24.07 -6.98 -0.95
CA PRO A 172 -23.52 -5.64 -1.06
C PRO A 172 -24.46 -4.57 -0.56
N ILE A 173 -23.96 -3.68 0.33
CA ILE A 173 -24.73 -2.53 0.84
C ILE A 173 -24.65 -1.41 -0.21
N MET A 174 -25.79 -1.11 -0.84
CA MET A 174 -25.89 -0.20 -1.99
C MET A 174 -26.46 1.19 -1.62
N GLU A 175 -26.48 1.52 -0.34
CA GLU A 175 -26.91 2.81 0.17
C GLU A 175 -25.88 3.42 1.11
N GLU A 176 -26.00 4.71 1.40
CA GLU A 176 -25.16 5.37 2.41
C GLU A 176 -25.63 4.98 3.81
N ILE A 177 -24.74 4.40 4.61
CA ILE A 177 -25.03 3.98 5.97
C ILE A 177 -24.00 4.52 6.97
N GLU A 178 -24.39 4.57 8.24
CA GLU A 178 -23.45 4.70 9.35
C GLU A 178 -22.49 3.50 9.38
N THR A 179 -21.29 3.69 9.92
CA THR A 179 -20.31 2.60 9.98
C THR A 179 -20.76 1.50 10.95
N PRO A 180 -21.04 0.25 10.49
CA PRO A 180 -21.44 -0.85 11.36
C PRO A 180 -20.33 -1.24 12.34
N ASP A 181 -20.65 -1.99 13.39
CA ASP A 181 -19.65 -2.51 14.32
C ASP A 181 -18.70 -3.50 13.64
N LYS A 182 -17.51 -3.64 14.19
CA LYS A 182 -16.53 -4.62 13.69
C LYS A 182 -17.09 -6.02 13.78
N GLY A 183 -16.97 -6.78 12.71
CA GLY A 183 -17.52 -8.13 12.57
C GLY A 183 -18.91 -8.20 11.95
N GLN A 184 -19.60 -7.08 11.77
CA GLN A 184 -20.92 -7.02 11.13
C GLN A 184 -20.85 -6.66 9.64
N TYR A 185 -19.66 -6.66 9.05
CA TYR A 185 -19.46 -6.37 7.65
C TYR A 185 -18.21 -7.01 7.10
N HIS A 186 -18.18 -7.16 5.78
CA HIS A 186 -17.01 -7.58 5.01
C HIS A 186 -16.66 -6.53 3.95
N LEU A 187 -15.38 -6.43 3.60
CA LEU A 187 -14.96 -5.58 2.48
C LEU A 187 -15.33 -6.25 1.15
N LEU A 188 -15.87 -5.46 0.23
CA LEU A 188 -16.02 -5.89 -1.15
C LEU A 188 -14.69 -5.74 -1.91
N PRO A 189 -14.41 -6.60 -2.91
CA PRO A 189 -13.27 -6.40 -3.79
C PRO A 189 -13.46 -5.15 -4.65
N PHE A 190 -12.37 -4.59 -5.14
CA PHE A 190 -12.39 -3.47 -6.09
C PHE A 190 -13.36 -3.75 -7.26
N GLY A 191 -14.25 -2.79 -7.53
CA GLY A 191 -15.40 -2.95 -8.40
C GLY A 191 -16.72 -3.20 -7.66
N GLY A 192 -16.68 -3.51 -6.35
CA GLY A 192 -17.87 -3.68 -5.49
C GLY A 192 -18.70 -4.89 -5.88
N THR A 193 -19.63 -4.77 -6.84
CA THR A 193 -20.49 -5.87 -7.31
C THR A 193 -19.91 -6.61 -8.52
N ARG A 194 -20.45 -7.78 -8.85
CA ARG A 194 -20.03 -8.54 -10.03
C ARG A 194 -20.23 -7.75 -11.32
N GLU A 195 -21.34 -7.05 -11.43
CA GLU A 195 -21.71 -6.22 -12.58
C GLU A 195 -20.71 -5.06 -12.78
N ASN A 196 -20.26 -4.47 -11.68
CA ASN A 196 -19.26 -3.39 -11.69
C ASN A 196 -17.82 -3.90 -11.76
N GLY A 197 -17.59 -5.20 -11.71
CA GLY A 197 -16.29 -5.82 -11.94
C GLY A 197 -15.55 -6.30 -10.70
N SER A 198 -16.23 -6.63 -9.59
CA SER A 198 -15.60 -7.17 -8.36
C SER A 198 -14.68 -8.36 -8.61
N HIS A 199 -14.99 -9.22 -9.62
CA HIS A 199 -14.12 -10.33 -10.02
C HIS A 199 -12.75 -9.87 -10.53
N LYS A 200 -12.63 -8.65 -11.06
CA LYS A 200 -11.34 -8.07 -11.49
C LYS A 200 -10.51 -7.67 -10.26
N GLY A 201 -11.16 -7.00 -9.30
CA GLY A 201 -10.52 -6.63 -8.04
C GLY A 201 -10.11 -7.85 -7.23
N PHE A 202 -10.99 -8.84 -7.07
CA PHE A 202 -10.66 -10.09 -6.40
C PHE A 202 -9.53 -10.84 -7.11
N GLY A 203 -9.58 -10.91 -8.46
CA GLY A 203 -8.51 -11.52 -9.26
C GLY A 203 -7.16 -10.82 -9.05
N LEU A 204 -7.14 -9.48 -8.97
CA LEU A 204 -5.91 -8.73 -8.68
C LEU A 204 -5.42 -9.00 -7.25
N GLY A 205 -6.31 -9.07 -6.26
CA GLY A 205 -5.98 -9.46 -4.90
C GLY A 205 -5.41 -10.88 -4.81
N PHE A 206 -5.95 -11.80 -5.62
CA PHE A 206 -5.42 -13.17 -5.73
C PHE A 206 -4.02 -13.20 -6.37
N VAL A 207 -3.76 -12.37 -7.39
CA VAL A 207 -2.39 -12.20 -7.92
C VAL A 207 -1.45 -11.70 -6.82
N GLY A 208 -1.90 -10.72 -6.00
CA GLY A 208 -1.15 -10.28 -4.82
C GLY A 208 -0.82 -11.44 -3.88
N GLU A 209 -1.80 -12.25 -3.50
CA GLU A 209 -1.63 -13.43 -2.64
C GLU A 209 -0.64 -14.44 -3.24
N MET A 210 -0.75 -14.70 -4.54
CA MET A 210 0.13 -15.61 -5.26
C MET A 210 1.58 -15.12 -5.27
N MET A 211 1.81 -13.83 -5.56
CA MET A 211 3.16 -13.24 -5.66
C MET A 211 3.82 -13.02 -4.30
N THR A 212 3.04 -12.94 -3.24
CA THR A 212 3.55 -12.71 -1.88
C THR A 212 3.56 -14.02 -1.07
N ASN A 213 2.47 -14.38 -0.43
CA ASN A 213 2.40 -15.49 0.52
C ASN A 213 2.72 -16.85 -0.12
N ILE A 214 2.22 -17.13 -1.32
CA ILE A 214 2.45 -18.41 -1.99
C ILE A 214 3.87 -18.48 -2.57
N LEU A 215 4.31 -17.46 -3.31
CA LEU A 215 5.64 -17.45 -3.94
C LEU A 215 6.77 -17.40 -2.90
N SER A 216 6.56 -16.73 -1.78
CA SER A 216 7.53 -16.74 -0.67
C SER A 216 7.64 -18.09 0.02
N GLY A 217 6.67 -18.99 -0.19
CA GLY A 217 6.61 -20.27 0.50
C GLY A 217 6.07 -20.19 1.92
N ALA A 218 5.52 -19.04 2.36
CA ALA A 218 4.80 -18.92 3.62
C ALA A 218 3.46 -19.70 3.59
N GLY A 219 2.90 -19.90 2.40
CA GLY A 219 1.62 -20.55 2.20
C GLY A 219 0.43 -19.57 2.21
N PRO A 220 -0.74 -19.98 1.72
CA PRO A 220 -1.91 -19.11 1.66
C PRO A 220 -2.31 -18.57 3.04
N ALA A 221 -2.56 -17.27 3.15
CA ALA A 221 -2.90 -16.60 4.41
C ALA A 221 -4.17 -17.17 5.06
N ILE A 222 -5.12 -17.67 4.25
CA ILE A 222 -6.37 -18.25 4.74
C ILE A 222 -6.15 -19.50 5.63
N PHE A 223 -5.05 -20.22 5.41
CA PHE A 223 -4.73 -21.47 6.14
C PHE A 223 -3.66 -21.28 7.20
N ASN A 224 -3.07 -20.11 7.31
CA ASN A 224 -1.94 -19.84 8.19
C ASN A 224 -2.14 -18.55 8.98
N ASP A 225 -1.73 -18.55 10.24
CA ASP A 225 -1.69 -17.37 11.11
C ASP A 225 -0.26 -16.77 11.14
N HIS A 226 0.43 -16.78 9.99
CA HIS A 226 1.76 -16.19 9.88
C HIS A 226 1.71 -14.69 9.68
N GLN A 227 2.85 -14.02 9.87
CA GLN A 227 3.06 -12.64 9.46
C GLN A 227 2.89 -12.49 7.94
N GLY A 228 2.69 -11.26 7.48
CA GLY A 228 2.55 -10.97 6.05
C GLY A 228 3.78 -11.33 5.22
N SER A 229 3.62 -11.21 3.92
CA SER A 229 4.68 -11.39 2.94
C SER A 229 4.58 -10.30 1.88
N ASP A 230 5.72 -9.92 1.33
CA ASP A 230 5.83 -8.84 0.35
C ASP A 230 6.63 -9.28 -0.87
N PHE A 231 6.42 -8.58 -1.98
CA PHE A 231 7.16 -8.82 -3.20
C PHE A 231 7.51 -7.50 -3.89
N PHE A 232 8.78 -7.31 -4.20
CA PHE A 232 9.33 -6.09 -4.77
C PHE A 232 10.00 -6.37 -6.11
N VAL A 233 9.84 -5.46 -7.08
CA VAL A 233 10.47 -5.57 -8.40
C VAL A 233 10.95 -4.20 -8.85
N ALA A 234 12.12 -4.18 -9.45
CA ALA A 234 12.64 -3.06 -10.22
C ALA A 234 12.95 -3.50 -11.66
N TYR A 235 12.59 -2.65 -12.62
CA TYR A 235 12.87 -2.83 -14.04
C TYR A 235 13.76 -1.68 -14.50
N SER A 236 14.98 -1.98 -14.97
CA SER A 236 15.83 -0.99 -15.62
C SER A 236 15.22 -0.61 -16.97
N ILE A 237 14.85 0.64 -17.14
CA ILE A 237 14.30 1.14 -18.40
C ILE A 237 15.33 1.00 -19.52
N ASP A 238 16.61 1.26 -19.22
CA ASP A 238 17.72 1.17 -20.18
C ASP A 238 17.90 -0.25 -20.77
N ALA A 239 17.44 -1.28 -20.06
CA ALA A 239 17.43 -2.65 -20.57
C ALA A 239 16.41 -2.89 -21.70
N PHE A 240 15.46 -1.98 -21.90
CA PHE A 240 14.36 -2.09 -22.86
C PHE A 240 14.34 -0.97 -23.89
N THR A 241 14.60 0.27 -23.45
CA THR A 241 14.58 1.48 -24.30
C THR A 241 15.43 2.57 -23.67
N ASP A 242 15.74 3.60 -24.48
CA ASP A 242 16.43 4.81 -23.98
C ASP A 242 15.63 5.48 -22.86
N VAL A 243 16.30 5.78 -21.74
CA VAL A 243 15.68 6.38 -20.55
C VAL A 243 15.09 7.75 -20.83
N GLY A 244 15.81 8.60 -21.58
CA GLY A 244 15.34 9.94 -21.93
C GLY A 244 14.08 9.90 -22.80
N LYS A 245 14.08 8.98 -23.78
CA LYS A 245 12.88 8.73 -24.60
C LYS A 245 11.70 8.27 -23.77
N PHE A 246 11.89 7.32 -22.86
CA PHE A 246 10.83 6.83 -21.97
C PHE A 246 10.23 7.97 -21.14
N LYS A 247 11.07 8.77 -20.50
CA LYS A 247 10.62 9.90 -19.65
C LYS A 247 9.89 10.96 -20.46
N THR A 248 10.36 11.28 -21.69
CA THR A 248 9.66 12.20 -22.59
C THR A 248 8.30 11.66 -23.04
N ASP A 249 8.21 10.37 -23.37
CA ASP A 249 6.93 9.73 -23.74
C ASP A 249 5.96 9.68 -22.54
N MET A 250 6.46 9.44 -21.34
CA MET A 250 5.67 9.53 -20.10
C MET A 250 5.13 10.95 -19.89
N ASP A 251 5.97 11.97 -20.02
CA ASP A 251 5.53 13.38 -19.92
C ASP A 251 4.42 13.69 -20.91
N ALA A 252 4.58 13.29 -22.17
CA ALA A 252 3.59 13.51 -23.20
C ALA A 252 2.24 12.86 -22.85
N LEU A 253 2.26 11.62 -22.35
CA LEU A 253 1.06 10.91 -21.93
C LEU A 253 0.40 11.58 -20.71
N LEU A 254 1.18 11.87 -19.67
CA LEU A 254 0.68 12.46 -18.42
C LEU A 254 0.11 13.86 -18.65
N ARG A 255 0.77 14.72 -19.47
CA ARG A 255 0.24 16.01 -19.88
C ARG A 255 -1.08 15.84 -20.66
N ARG A 256 -1.15 14.93 -21.61
CA ARG A 256 -2.37 14.67 -22.38
C ARG A 256 -3.55 14.25 -21.50
N ILE A 257 -3.28 13.54 -20.39
CA ILE A 257 -4.32 13.16 -19.41
C ILE A 257 -4.83 14.41 -18.69
N ILE A 258 -3.96 15.21 -18.08
CA ILE A 258 -4.39 16.39 -17.30
C ILE A 258 -5.00 17.49 -18.16
N GLU A 259 -4.63 17.61 -19.45
CA GLU A 259 -5.17 18.55 -20.42
C GLU A 259 -6.48 18.04 -21.05
N SER A 260 -6.91 16.82 -20.75
CA SER A 260 -8.17 16.31 -21.26
C SER A 260 -9.35 17.05 -20.64
N LYS A 261 -10.45 17.15 -21.38
CA LYS A 261 -11.65 17.86 -20.93
C LYS A 261 -12.23 17.20 -19.68
N PRO A 262 -12.38 17.94 -18.57
CA PRO A 262 -13.04 17.43 -17.38
C PRO A 262 -14.51 17.07 -17.63
N ALA A 263 -15.02 16.08 -16.89
CA ALA A 263 -16.44 15.79 -16.87
C ALA A 263 -17.22 16.93 -16.18
N THR A 264 -18.52 17.02 -16.47
CA THR A 264 -19.40 18.03 -15.86
C THR A 264 -19.36 17.92 -14.33
N GLY A 265 -19.12 19.05 -13.67
CA GLY A 265 -19.01 19.14 -12.21
C GLY A 265 -17.58 18.97 -11.66
N TYR A 266 -16.59 18.74 -12.52
CA TYR A 266 -15.19 18.66 -12.14
C TYR A 266 -14.36 19.76 -12.77
N GLU A 267 -13.40 20.30 -12.01
CA GLU A 267 -12.55 21.41 -12.47
C GLU A 267 -11.35 20.94 -13.30
N ARG A 268 -10.84 19.74 -13.04
CA ARG A 268 -9.63 19.19 -13.67
C ARG A 268 -9.62 17.67 -13.74
N VAL A 269 -8.77 17.13 -14.60
CA VAL A 269 -8.43 15.72 -14.67
C VAL A 269 -7.06 15.50 -14.02
N VAL A 270 -6.88 14.37 -13.36
CA VAL A 270 -5.63 14.00 -12.69
C VAL A 270 -5.27 12.54 -13.01
N TYR A 271 -4.00 12.19 -12.89
CA TYR A 271 -3.52 10.79 -12.92
C TYR A 271 -3.10 10.32 -11.52
N ALA A 272 -2.88 9.03 -11.36
CA ALA A 272 -2.51 8.43 -10.09
C ALA A 272 -1.15 8.97 -9.59
N GLY A 273 -1.11 9.46 -8.35
CA GLY A 273 0.06 10.06 -7.73
C GLY A 273 0.17 11.58 -7.89
N TYR A 274 -0.66 12.20 -8.75
CA TYR A 274 -0.58 13.65 -9.02
C TYR A 274 -1.00 14.48 -7.78
N LEU A 275 -2.15 14.16 -7.19
CA LEU A 275 -2.65 14.85 -6.00
C LEU A 275 -1.74 14.62 -4.78
N GLU A 276 -1.25 13.42 -4.64
CA GLU A 276 -0.29 13.06 -3.58
C GLU A 276 1.05 13.81 -3.75
N ASN A 277 1.44 14.11 -4.98
CA ASN A 277 2.62 14.92 -5.24
C ASN A 277 2.38 16.40 -4.90
N GLU A 278 1.22 16.95 -5.24
CA GLU A 278 0.85 18.31 -4.82
C GLU A 278 0.88 18.45 -3.29
N GLU A 279 0.30 17.49 -2.58
CA GLU A 279 0.36 17.45 -1.11
C GLU A 279 1.79 17.30 -0.58
N TYR A 280 2.62 16.49 -1.21
CA TYR A 280 4.02 16.34 -0.84
C TYR A 280 4.78 17.66 -0.95
N VAL A 281 4.65 18.38 -2.08
CA VAL A 281 5.30 19.67 -2.30
C VAL A 281 4.82 20.72 -1.27
N LYS A 282 3.50 20.78 -1.04
CA LYS A 282 2.90 21.68 -0.06
C LYS A 282 3.40 21.38 1.35
N ARG A 283 3.29 20.13 1.79
CA ARG A 283 3.67 19.71 3.16
C ARG A 283 5.18 19.73 3.40
N SER A 284 5.99 19.62 2.36
CA SER A 284 7.44 19.81 2.45
C SER A 284 7.82 21.25 2.79
N LYS A 285 6.99 22.20 2.39
CA LYS A 285 7.21 23.63 2.63
C LYS A 285 6.53 24.11 3.91
N ASP A 286 5.27 23.72 4.11
CA ASP A 286 4.39 24.28 5.13
C ASP A 286 4.33 23.42 6.42
N GLY A 287 4.94 22.22 6.41
CA GLY A 287 4.81 21.23 7.48
C GLY A 287 3.60 20.31 7.28
N ILE A 288 3.54 19.25 8.08
CA ILE A 288 2.44 18.28 8.04
C ILE A 288 1.36 18.71 9.04
N PRO A 289 0.11 18.99 8.60
CA PRO A 289 -0.97 19.31 9.52
C PRO A 289 -1.43 18.05 10.24
N TYR A 290 -1.23 17.99 11.54
CA TYR A 290 -1.77 16.95 12.40
C TYR A 290 -2.98 17.47 13.18
N HIS A 291 -3.98 16.60 13.35
CA HIS A 291 -5.09 16.89 14.26
C HIS A 291 -4.55 16.96 15.71
N ILE A 292 -5.08 17.87 16.52
CA ILE A 292 -4.61 18.10 17.87
C ILE A 292 -4.61 16.82 18.73
N GLU A 293 -5.60 15.95 18.57
CA GLU A 293 -5.67 14.65 19.25
C GLU A 293 -4.45 13.76 18.99
N VAL A 294 -3.87 13.84 17.78
CA VAL A 294 -2.66 13.07 17.44
C VAL A 294 -1.45 13.62 18.20
N ILE A 295 -1.33 14.94 18.26
CA ILE A 295 -0.23 15.61 18.98
C ILE A 295 -0.30 15.30 20.48
N GLU A 296 -1.47 15.48 21.10
CA GLU A 296 -1.72 15.18 22.52
C GLU A 296 -1.41 13.72 22.86
N TRP A 297 -1.80 12.79 21.97
CA TRP A 297 -1.46 11.38 22.15
C TRP A 297 0.05 11.13 22.15
N PHE A 298 0.79 11.77 21.24
CA PHE A 298 2.26 11.63 21.20
C PHE A 298 2.91 12.20 22.45
N GLU A 299 2.49 13.39 22.90
CA GLU A 299 3.00 14.02 24.11
C GLU A 299 2.77 13.11 25.34
N ASP A 300 1.57 12.56 25.47
CA ASP A 300 1.23 11.64 26.56
C ASP A 300 2.06 10.35 26.50
N TYR A 301 2.22 9.77 25.30
CA TYR A 301 3.02 8.57 25.08
C TYR A 301 4.49 8.83 25.46
N CYS A 302 5.07 9.91 24.96
CA CYS A 302 6.45 10.29 25.27
C CYS A 302 6.67 10.52 26.76
N LYS A 303 5.75 11.25 27.41
CA LYS A 303 5.78 11.49 28.85
C LYS A 303 5.71 10.20 29.66
N LYS A 304 4.77 9.31 29.31
CA LYS A 304 4.60 8.00 29.98
C LYS A 304 5.87 7.15 29.88
N ASN A 305 6.53 7.17 28.72
CA ASN A 305 7.70 6.35 28.44
C ASN A 305 9.04 7.05 28.68
N LYS A 306 9.03 8.29 29.20
CA LYS A 306 10.22 9.12 29.47
C LYS A 306 11.08 9.35 28.22
N ILE A 307 10.43 9.52 27.07
CA ILE A 307 11.04 9.84 25.79
C ILE A 307 11.04 11.36 25.66
N ASP A 308 12.18 11.93 25.30
CA ASP A 308 12.24 13.35 24.93
C ASP A 308 11.58 13.55 23.57
N CYS A 309 10.63 14.49 23.49
CA CYS A 309 9.73 14.63 22.38
C CYS A 309 9.44 16.10 22.11
N ASP A 310 9.92 16.60 20.98
CA ASP A 310 9.62 17.94 20.45
C ASP A 310 8.83 17.78 19.14
N ILE A 311 7.49 17.90 19.23
CA ILE A 311 6.56 17.73 18.11
C ILE A 311 5.70 18.95 17.84
N ARG A 312 5.99 20.10 18.48
CA ARG A 312 5.30 21.37 18.27
C ARG A 312 6.13 22.36 17.48
#